data_5c24ce78ee1fb13656fb69e84b1a7ee9
#
_entry.id   5c24ce78ee1fb13656fb69e84b1a7ee9
#
_cell.length_a   1.000
_cell.length_b   1.000
_cell.length_c   1.000
_cell.angle_alpha   90.00
_cell.angle_beta   90.00
_cell.angle_gamma   90.00
#
_symmetry.space_group_name_H-M   'P 1'
#
loop_
_entity.id
_entity.type
_entity.pdbx_description
1 polymer ?
#
loop_
_entity_poly.entity_id
_entity_poly.type
_entity_poly.pdbx_seq_one_letter_code
_entity_poly.pdbx_strand_id
1 'polypeptide(L)'
;MSTKHVSDIFDPTQWDEVKGFSFNDITYHRAKAHGTVRIAFNRPEIRNAFRPATVDELFTALDHARQSSDVGCVLLTGNGPSPKDGGWAFCSGGDQRIRGKDGYKYADGETANTIEPGRTGRLHILEVQRLIRFMPKIVICVVPGWAAGGGHSLHVVSDLTLASKEHARFKQTDADVASFDGGFGSAYLARQVGQKFAREIFFLGREYSAEDAHQMGMVNAVVPHAELEATALQWAKEINGKSPTAQRMLKFSFNLIDDGLVGQQVFAGEATRLAYMTDEAEEGRNSFLEKRDPNWDAFPWLY
;
A
#
# COMPACT_ATOMS: atom_id res chain seq x y z
N MET A 1 27.27 6.08 -14.19
CA MET A 1 26.06 6.48 -13.45
C MET A 1 26.21 5.92 -12.05
N SER A 2 26.23 6.77 -11.02
CA SER A 2 26.28 6.29 -9.63
C SER A 2 24.99 5.51 -9.36
N THR A 3 25.11 4.22 -9.09
CA THR A 3 23.95 3.43 -8.61
C THR A 3 23.49 4.07 -7.31
N LYS A 4 22.27 4.65 -7.30
CA LYS A 4 21.68 5.18 -6.06
C LYS A 4 21.74 4.07 -5.01
N HIS A 5 22.25 4.39 -3.83
CA HIS A 5 22.19 3.47 -2.70
C HIS A 5 20.70 3.14 -2.43
N VAL A 6 20.37 1.88 -2.38
CA VAL A 6 18.96 1.45 -2.17
C VAL A 6 18.71 1.26 -0.68
N SER A 7 19.35 0.27 -0.07
CA SER A 7 19.21 -0.04 1.35
C SER A 7 20.26 -1.05 1.77
N ASP A 8 20.74 -0.99 3.01
CA ASP A 8 21.76 -1.95 3.51
C ASP A 8 21.23 -3.39 3.62
N ILE A 9 19.91 -3.56 3.69
CA ILE A 9 19.25 -4.88 3.73
C ILE A 9 18.68 -5.31 2.36
N PHE A 10 18.94 -4.53 1.31
CA PHE A 10 18.52 -4.85 -0.05
C PHE A 10 19.52 -5.81 -0.72
N ASP A 11 19.02 -6.95 -1.17
CA ASP A 11 19.83 -7.90 -1.95
C ASP A 11 19.67 -7.66 -3.46
N PRO A 12 20.66 -7.02 -4.12
CA PRO A 12 20.57 -6.71 -5.56
C PRO A 12 20.53 -7.96 -6.45
N THR A 13 20.85 -9.13 -5.92
CA THR A 13 20.76 -10.39 -6.69
C THR A 13 19.32 -10.85 -6.91
N GLN A 14 18.40 -10.42 -6.07
CA GLN A 14 16.97 -10.80 -6.12
C GLN A 14 16.12 -9.85 -6.98
N TRP A 15 16.63 -8.66 -7.33
CA TRP A 15 15.82 -7.59 -7.90
C TRP A 15 16.43 -7.03 -9.19
N ASP A 16 15.56 -6.64 -10.11
CA ASP A 16 15.88 -5.80 -11.27
C ASP A 16 15.13 -4.46 -11.12
N GLU A 17 15.76 -3.37 -11.54
CA GLU A 17 15.10 -2.06 -11.64
C GLU A 17 14.01 -2.09 -12.71
N VAL A 18 12.81 -1.59 -12.40
CA VAL A 18 11.73 -1.47 -13.37
C VAL A 18 12.03 -0.33 -14.33
N LYS A 19 12.20 -0.65 -15.60
CA LYS A 19 12.55 0.31 -16.65
C LYS A 19 11.36 1.18 -17.07
N GLY A 20 11.66 2.35 -17.61
CA GLY A 20 10.64 3.27 -18.14
C GLY A 20 10.16 4.31 -17.13
N PHE A 21 10.70 4.32 -15.92
CA PHE A 21 10.43 5.30 -14.89
C PHE A 21 11.70 6.04 -14.47
N SER A 22 11.54 7.31 -14.13
CA SER A 22 12.62 8.14 -13.57
C SER A 22 12.13 8.76 -12.28
N PHE A 23 12.25 8.00 -11.18
CA PHE A 23 11.85 8.42 -9.86
C PHE A 23 13.00 9.04 -9.07
N ASN A 24 12.72 10.06 -8.26
CA ASN A 24 13.67 10.73 -7.40
C ASN A 24 13.52 10.34 -5.94
N ASP A 25 12.29 10.29 -5.46
CA ASP A 25 11.93 10.12 -4.06
C ASP A 25 11.58 8.68 -3.69
N ILE A 26 11.49 7.80 -4.68
CA ILE A 26 11.28 6.36 -4.48
C ILE A 26 12.26 5.52 -5.31
N THR A 27 12.34 4.22 -4.97
CA THR A 27 12.92 3.21 -5.85
C THR A 27 11.86 2.17 -6.20
N TYR A 28 11.94 1.63 -7.43
CA TYR A 28 10.97 0.68 -7.95
C TYR A 28 11.69 -0.51 -8.60
N HIS A 29 11.55 -1.68 -7.98
CA HIS A 29 12.22 -2.90 -8.41
C HIS A 29 11.24 -4.04 -8.59
N ARG A 30 11.63 -5.00 -9.42
CA ARG A 30 10.90 -6.23 -9.68
C ARG A 30 11.73 -7.44 -9.26
N ALA A 31 11.13 -8.40 -8.58
CA ALA A 31 11.78 -9.64 -8.22
C ALA A 31 12.05 -10.49 -9.48
N LYS A 32 13.27 -11.07 -9.57
CA LYS A 32 13.68 -11.90 -10.71
C LYS A 32 12.93 -13.23 -10.77
N ALA A 33 12.56 -13.79 -9.63
CA ALA A 33 12.09 -15.16 -9.51
C ALA A 33 10.56 -15.33 -9.47
N HIS A 34 9.78 -14.27 -9.24
CA HIS A 34 8.31 -14.37 -9.09
C HIS A 34 7.64 -12.99 -9.21
N GLY A 35 6.31 -12.97 -9.34
CA GLY A 35 5.49 -11.78 -9.59
C GLY A 35 5.38 -10.81 -8.40
N THR A 36 6.51 -10.30 -7.94
CA THR A 36 6.57 -9.33 -6.83
C THR A 36 7.29 -8.07 -7.28
N VAL A 37 6.79 -6.91 -6.85
CA VAL A 37 7.49 -5.63 -6.98
C VAL A 37 7.78 -5.04 -5.61
N ARG A 38 8.87 -4.28 -5.51
CA ARG A 38 9.30 -3.53 -4.34
C ARG A 38 9.25 -2.04 -4.66
N ILE A 39 8.44 -1.31 -3.93
CA ILE A 39 8.36 0.16 -3.99
C ILE A 39 8.87 0.67 -2.64
N ALA A 40 9.88 1.52 -2.64
CA ALA A 40 10.47 2.02 -1.42
C ALA A 40 10.65 3.52 -1.44
N PHE A 41 10.26 4.20 -0.37
CA PHE A 41 10.66 5.58 -0.13
C PHE A 41 12.17 5.70 -0.14
N ASN A 42 12.72 6.74 -0.73
CA ASN A 42 14.15 6.94 -0.91
C ASN A 42 14.62 8.36 -0.55
N ARG A 43 14.19 8.79 0.62
CA ARG A 43 14.59 10.06 1.27
C ARG A 43 15.09 9.79 2.70
N PRO A 44 16.05 8.86 2.89
CA PRO A 44 16.45 8.39 4.23
C PRO A 44 17.02 9.49 5.11
N GLU A 45 17.63 10.54 4.54
CA GLU A 45 18.20 11.70 5.24
C GLU A 45 17.15 12.51 6.02
N ILE A 46 15.88 12.32 5.73
CA ILE A 46 14.73 12.94 6.42
C ILE A 46 13.71 11.91 6.87
N ARG A 47 14.16 10.71 7.20
CA ARG A 47 13.29 9.61 7.64
C ARG A 47 12.18 9.24 6.66
N ASN A 48 12.46 9.34 5.37
CA ASN A 48 11.50 9.02 4.31
C ASN A 48 10.18 9.82 4.43
N ALA A 49 10.25 11.07 4.93
CA ALA A 49 9.10 11.96 4.90
C ALA A 49 8.66 12.21 3.46
N PHE A 50 7.36 12.09 3.18
CA PHE A 50 6.84 12.30 1.83
C PHE A 50 6.49 13.77 1.57
N ARG A 51 6.64 14.17 0.32
CA ARG A 51 6.22 15.44 -0.26
C ARG A 51 5.32 15.18 -1.47
N PRO A 52 4.68 16.19 -2.06
CA PRO A 52 3.78 15.98 -3.20
C PRO A 52 4.40 15.15 -4.33
N ALA A 53 5.62 15.44 -4.75
CA ALA A 53 6.33 14.65 -5.78
C ALA A 53 6.51 13.18 -5.37
N THR A 54 6.83 12.90 -4.10
CA THR A 54 6.91 11.52 -3.58
C THR A 54 5.57 10.79 -3.75
N VAL A 55 4.46 11.47 -3.48
CA VAL A 55 3.10 10.89 -3.59
C VAL A 55 2.76 10.59 -5.04
N ASP A 56 3.12 11.47 -5.98
CA ASP A 56 2.91 11.23 -7.41
C ASP A 56 3.72 10.03 -7.91
N GLU A 57 4.97 9.91 -7.47
CA GLU A 57 5.82 8.77 -7.81
C GLU A 57 5.27 7.46 -7.22
N LEU A 58 4.83 7.47 -5.97
CA LEU A 58 4.19 6.32 -5.33
C LEU A 58 2.93 5.89 -6.07
N PHE A 59 2.06 6.85 -6.39
CA PHE A 59 0.82 6.58 -7.13
C PHE A 59 1.14 5.95 -8.48
N THR A 60 2.09 6.51 -9.21
CA THR A 60 2.52 6.01 -10.53
C THR A 60 3.05 4.58 -10.45
N ALA A 61 3.92 4.28 -9.49
CA ALA A 61 4.50 2.95 -9.32
C ALA A 61 3.45 1.91 -8.87
N LEU A 62 2.58 2.27 -7.93
CA LEU A 62 1.49 1.41 -7.46
C LEU A 62 0.45 1.14 -8.56
N ASP A 63 0.09 2.16 -9.35
CA ASP A 63 -0.86 1.99 -10.46
C ASP A 63 -0.27 1.12 -11.58
N HIS A 64 1.01 1.28 -11.90
CA HIS A 64 1.70 0.37 -12.81
C HIS A 64 1.70 -1.07 -12.28
N ALA A 65 2.00 -1.28 -11.00
CA ALA A 65 1.93 -2.61 -10.38
C ALA A 65 0.50 -3.17 -10.41
N ARG A 66 -0.52 -2.34 -10.17
CA ARG A 66 -1.94 -2.72 -10.23
C ARG A 66 -2.32 -3.23 -11.62
N GLN A 67 -1.85 -2.58 -12.67
CA GLN A 67 -2.16 -2.91 -14.06
C GLN A 67 -1.32 -4.07 -14.61
N SER A 68 -0.19 -4.40 -13.99
CA SER A 68 0.69 -5.47 -14.44
C SER A 68 0.08 -6.85 -14.15
N SER A 69 -0.22 -7.62 -15.20
CA SER A 69 -0.88 -8.93 -15.10
C SER A 69 0.01 -10.00 -14.45
N ASP A 70 1.30 -9.80 -14.46
CA ASP A 70 2.35 -10.68 -13.94
C ASP A 70 2.83 -10.29 -12.53
N VAL A 71 2.18 -9.30 -11.88
CA VAL A 71 2.40 -8.90 -10.48
C VAL A 71 1.24 -9.36 -9.63
N GLY A 72 1.51 -10.15 -8.59
CA GLY A 72 0.53 -10.57 -7.57
C GLY A 72 0.73 -9.88 -6.23
N CYS A 73 1.96 -9.51 -5.89
CA CYS A 73 2.31 -8.94 -4.59
C CYS A 73 3.18 -7.67 -4.73
N VAL A 74 2.93 -6.71 -3.85
CA VAL A 74 3.70 -5.46 -3.73
C VAL A 74 4.33 -5.41 -2.34
N LEU A 75 5.65 -5.22 -2.25
CA LEU A 75 6.35 -4.84 -1.03
C LEU A 75 6.47 -3.31 -1.00
N LEU A 76 5.87 -2.69 0.01
CA LEU A 76 5.98 -1.25 0.25
C LEU A 76 6.90 -1.03 1.45
N THR A 77 8.03 -0.34 1.26
CA THR A 77 9.06 -0.18 2.29
C THR A 77 9.74 1.18 2.26
N GLY A 78 10.78 1.37 3.04
CA GLY A 78 11.65 2.54 3.04
C GLY A 78 13.12 2.16 2.95
N ASN A 79 13.88 2.84 2.09
CA ASN A 79 15.32 2.67 2.02
C ASN A 79 16.01 3.32 3.21
N GLY A 80 17.16 2.76 3.59
CA GLY A 80 17.98 3.22 4.71
C GLY A 80 19.30 2.47 4.79
N PRO A 81 20.12 2.79 5.81
CA PRO A 81 19.87 3.76 6.88
C PRO A 81 20.01 5.22 6.45
N SER A 82 19.61 6.15 7.33
CA SER A 82 19.88 7.57 7.13
C SER A 82 21.39 7.85 7.15
N PRO A 83 21.91 8.56 6.15
CA PRO A 83 23.33 8.91 6.11
C PRO A 83 23.76 9.90 7.21
N LYS A 84 22.80 10.51 7.93
CA LYS A 84 23.07 11.49 8.98
C LYS A 84 23.41 10.85 10.32
N ASP A 85 22.78 9.72 10.65
CA ASP A 85 22.81 9.16 12.01
C ASP A 85 22.58 7.65 12.05
N GLY A 86 22.53 6.99 10.90
CA GLY A 86 22.32 5.54 10.82
C GLY A 86 20.90 5.06 11.17
N GLY A 87 19.97 5.98 11.43
CA GLY A 87 18.61 5.59 11.82
C GLY A 87 17.75 5.13 10.66
N TRP A 88 16.80 4.25 10.94
CA TRP A 88 15.91 3.64 9.96
C TRP A 88 14.51 4.23 9.99
N ALA A 89 13.86 4.29 8.84
CA ALA A 89 12.45 4.64 8.73
C ALA A 89 11.79 3.94 7.54
N PHE A 90 10.57 3.51 7.75
CA PHE A 90 9.64 3.24 6.66
C PHE A 90 9.21 4.58 6.04
N CYS A 91 8.48 5.37 6.80
CA CYS A 91 8.04 6.71 6.41
C CYS A 91 7.61 7.49 7.67
N SER A 92 8.13 8.69 7.85
CA SER A 92 7.79 9.56 8.99
C SER A 92 6.60 10.50 8.73
N GLY A 93 5.81 10.23 7.68
CA GLY A 93 4.65 11.05 7.33
C GLY A 93 4.97 12.19 6.39
N GLY A 94 4.09 13.20 6.35
CA GLY A 94 4.28 14.38 5.51
C GLY A 94 5.44 15.25 5.95
N ASP A 95 6.20 15.75 5.00
CA ASP A 95 7.36 16.64 5.25
C ASP A 95 6.88 17.99 5.84
N GLN A 96 6.97 18.15 7.15
CA GLN A 96 6.49 19.33 7.87
C GLN A 96 7.21 20.62 7.48
N ARG A 97 8.40 20.54 6.86
CA ARG A 97 9.17 21.72 6.43
C ARG A 97 8.50 22.49 5.29
N ILE A 98 7.64 21.81 4.52
CA ILE A 98 6.92 22.38 3.36
C ILE A 98 5.42 22.50 3.59
N ARG A 99 4.93 22.19 4.80
CA ARG A 99 3.52 22.37 5.16
C ARG A 99 3.23 23.81 5.52
N GLY A 100 2.39 24.50 4.73
CA GLY A 100 1.87 25.83 4.99
C GLY A 100 0.39 25.82 5.38
N LYS A 101 -0.23 27.01 5.46
CA LYS A 101 -1.68 27.14 5.69
C LYS A 101 -2.52 26.49 4.61
N ASP A 102 -2.01 26.42 3.38
CA ASP A 102 -2.67 25.80 2.23
C ASP A 102 -2.32 24.30 2.08
N GLY A 103 -1.69 23.70 3.10
CA GLY A 103 -1.22 22.32 3.07
C GLY A 103 0.18 22.17 2.49
N TYR A 104 0.45 21.00 1.89
CA TYR A 104 1.74 20.69 1.28
C TYR A 104 1.83 21.28 -0.12
N LYS A 105 3.00 21.80 -0.51
CA LYS A 105 3.24 22.41 -1.82
C LYS A 105 4.33 21.68 -2.58
N TYR A 106 4.20 21.69 -3.91
CA TYR A 106 5.31 21.29 -4.78
C TYR A 106 6.45 22.31 -4.66
N ALA A 107 7.68 21.86 -4.85
CA ALA A 107 8.80 22.76 -5.06
C ALA A 107 8.71 23.44 -6.44
N ASP A 108 9.43 24.55 -6.60
CA ASP A 108 9.48 25.27 -7.87
C ASP A 108 9.97 24.33 -9.00
N GLY A 109 9.23 24.26 -10.08
CA GLY A 109 9.52 23.42 -11.24
C GLY A 109 9.05 21.95 -11.14
N GLU A 110 8.48 21.50 -10.02
CA GLU A 110 7.98 20.13 -9.87
C GLU A 110 6.59 19.91 -10.51
N THR A 111 5.83 20.98 -10.70
CA THR A 111 4.44 20.89 -11.22
C THR A 111 4.34 20.99 -12.73
N ALA A 112 5.33 20.54 -13.49
CA ALA A 112 5.36 20.66 -14.96
C ALA A 112 3.98 20.41 -15.63
N ASN A 113 3.06 21.36 -15.48
CA ASN A 113 1.80 21.57 -16.22
C ASN A 113 0.69 20.52 -16.11
N THR A 114 0.79 19.49 -15.26
CA THR A 114 -0.16 18.38 -15.28
C THR A 114 -1.01 18.19 -14.04
N ILE A 115 -0.62 18.75 -12.90
CA ILE A 115 -1.33 18.55 -11.64
C ILE A 115 -1.73 19.91 -11.04
N GLU A 116 -3.01 20.09 -10.81
CA GLU A 116 -3.52 21.30 -10.16
C GLU A 116 -2.94 21.42 -8.74
N PRO A 117 -2.27 22.54 -8.40
CA PRO A 117 -1.64 22.73 -7.09
C PRO A 117 -2.60 22.58 -5.90
N GLY A 118 -3.87 22.89 -6.07
CA GLY A 118 -4.90 22.71 -5.05
C GLY A 118 -5.14 21.24 -4.65
N ARG A 119 -4.76 20.29 -5.50
CA ARG A 119 -4.84 18.85 -5.20
C ARG A 119 -3.95 18.46 -4.02
N THR A 120 -2.78 19.04 -3.90
CA THR A 120 -1.83 18.72 -2.83
C THR A 120 -2.29 19.21 -1.46
N GLY A 121 -2.94 20.37 -1.43
CA GLY A 121 -3.55 20.91 -0.20
C GLY A 121 -4.67 20.02 0.35
N ARG A 122 -5.26 19.19 -0.50
CA ARG A 122 -6.28 18.18 -0.12
C ARG A 122 -5.70 16.84 0.28
N LEU A 123 -4.43 16.76 0.66
CA LEU A 123 -3.77 15.55 1.11
C LEU A 123 -3.90 14.39 0.11
N HIS A 124 -3.40 14.56 -1.11
CA HIS A 124 -3.57 13.54 -2.15
C HIS A 124 -2.87 12.20 -1.87
N ILE A 125 -2.12 12.07 -0.76
CA ILE A 125 -1.69 10.78 -0.19
C ILE A 125 -2.89 9.84 0.04
N LEU A 126 -4.09 10.39 0.20
CA LEU A 126 -5.32 9.60 0.32
C LEU A 126 -5.60 8.77 -0.92
N GLU A 127 -5.20 9.24 -2.10
CA GLU A 127 -5.34 8.48 -3.34
C GLU A 127 -4.41 7.26 -3.36
N VAL A 128 -3.23 7.36 -2.74
CA VAL A 128 -2.33 6.22 -2.53
C VAL A 128 -2.97 5.21 -1.57
N GLN A 129 -3.56 5.67 -0.47
CA GLN A 129 -4.27 4.79 0.47
C GLN A 129 -5.45 4.06 -0.21
N ARG A 130 -6.23 4.79 -1.01
CA ARG A 130 -7.35 4.20 -1.79
C ARG A 130 -6.83 3.17 -2.80
N LEU A 131 -5.75 3.49 -3.50
CA LEU A 131 -5.15 2.57 -4.47
C LEU A 131 -4.66 1.28 -3.80
N ILE A 132 -3.96 1.36 -2.67
CA ILE A 132 -3.54 0.20 -1.88
C ILE A 132 -4.76 -0.64 -1.48
N ARG A 133 -5.81 0.00 -0.99
CA ARG A 133 -7.00 -0.66 -0.49
C ARG A 133 -7.78 -1.38 -1.57
N PHE A 134 -7.93 -0.76 -2.74
CA PHE A 134 -8.81 -1.24 -3.82
C PHE A 134 -8.10 -1.95 -4.97
N MET A 135 -6.76 -2.00 -4.98
CA MET A 135 -6.05 -2.73 -6.02
C MET A 135 -6.20 -4.25 -5.84
N PRO A 136 -6.28 -5.01 -6.96
CA PRO A 136 -6.44 -6.48 -6.92
C PRO A 136 -5.09 -7.20 -6.69
N LYS A 137 -4.22 -6.63 -5.87
CA LYS A 137 -2.89 -7.14 -5.51
C LYS A 137 -2.72 -7.09 -4.01
N ILE A 138 -1.99 -8.04 -3.46
CA ILE A 138 -1.69 -8.03 -2.03
C ILE A 138 -0.52 -7.08 -1.77
N VAL A 139 -0.67 -6.20 -0.80
CA VAL A 139 0.36 -5.23 -0.39
C VAL A 139 0.89 -5.61 0.98
N ILE A 140 2.19 -5.89 1.06
CA ILE A 140 2.91 -6.12 2.31
C ILE A 140 3.68 -4.84 2.65
N CYS A 141 3.35 -4.21 3.75
CA CYS A 141 4.14 -3.12 4.30
C CYS A 141 5.31 -3.71 5.10
N VAL A 142 6.52 -3.34 4.71
CA VAL A 142 7.77 -3.79 5.33
C VAL A 142 8.36 -2.60 6.06
N VAL A 143 8.36 -2.64 7.40
CA VAL A 143 8.68 -1.50 8.27
C VAL A 143 10.10 -1.66 8.85
N PRO A 144 11.14 -1.08 8.19
CA PRO A 144 12.52 -1.21 8.65
C PRO A 144 12.86 -0.28 9.82
N GLY A 145 11.99 0.68 10.15
CA GLY A 145 12.21 1.69 11.19
C GLY A 145 10.95 2.47 11.49
N TRP A 146 11.04 3.79 11.62
CA TRP A 146 9.92 4.65 11.96
C TRP A 146 8.77 4.58 10.95
N ALA A 147 7.57 4.30 11.43
CA ALA A 147 6.30 4.46 10.73
C ALA A 147 5.46 5.48 11.52
N ALA A 148 5.42 6.75 11.07
CA ALA A 148 4.81 7.81 11.85
C ALA A 148 3.83 8.66 11.00
N GLY A 149 2.78 9.18 11.64
CA GLY A 149 1.76 10.01 10.98
C GLY A 149 1.19 9.34 9.73
N GLY A 150 1.28 9.99 8.57
CA GLY A 150 0.84 9.41 7.29
C GLY A 150 1.56 8.10 6.92
N GLY A 151 2.80 7.90 7.35
CA GLY A 151 3.52 6.63 7.21
C GLY A 151 2.90 5.51 8.05
N HIS A 152 2.44 5.82 9.26
CA HIS A 152 1.67 4.88 10.07
C HIS A 152 0.34 4.52 9.38
N SER A 153 -0.36 5.49 8.82
CA SER A 153 -1.62 5.23 8.11
C SER A 153 -1.42 4.37 6.86
N LEU A 154 -0.27 4.47 6.17
CA LEU A 154 0.05 3.62 5.00
C LEU A 154 0.21 2.15 5.38
N HIS A 155 0.85 1.82 6.51
CA HIS A 155 0.95 0.42 6.92
C HIS A 155 -0.41 -0.12 7.37
N VAL A 156 -1.24 0.70 8.02
CA VAL A 156 -2.60 0.30 8.46
C VAL A 156 -3.50 -0.07 7.29
N VAL A 157 -3.41 0.61 6.15
CA VAL A 157 -4.23 0.30 4.96
C VAL A 157 -3.65 -0.82 4.09
N SER A 158 -2.42 -1.25 4.35
CA SER A 158 -1.80 -2.39 3.69
C SER A 158 -2.43 -3.71 4.17
N ASP A 159 -2.35 -4.76 3.36
CA ASP A 159 -2.97 -6.05 3.69
C ASP A 159 -2.22 -6.79 4.81
N LEU A 160 -0.89 -6.69 4.81
CA LEU A 160 -0.01 -7.32 5.81
C LEU A 160 1.10 -6.34 6.20
N THR A 161 1.64 -6.51 7.41
CA THR A 161 2.77 -5.71 7.92
C THR A 161 3.82 -6.60 8.58
N LEU A 162 5.07 -6.46 8.13
CA LEU A 162 6.26 -7.01 8.78
C LEU A 162 7.09 -5.88 9.38
N ALA A 163 7.60 -6.06 10.59
CA ALA A 163 8.34 -5.03 11.30
C ALA A 163 9.74 -5.51 11.74
N SER A 164 10.74 -4.63 11.59
CA SER A 164 12.07 -4.83 12.16
C SER A 164 11.99 -4.86 13.68
N LYS A 165 12.53 -5.92 14.27
CA LYS A 165 12.61 -6.07 15.72
C LYS A 165 13.39 -4.94 16.39
N GLU A 166 14.52 -4.58 15.82
CA GLU A 166 15.46 -3.63 16.42
C GLU A 166 15.04 -2.19 16.19
N HIS A 167 14.49 -1.88 15.03
CA HIS A 167 14.38 -0.49 14.57
C HIS A 167 12.93 -0.01 14.36
N ALA A 168 11.94 -0.91 14.20
CA ALA A 168 10.58 -0.45 13.94
C ALA A 168 10.00 0.28 15.16
N ARG A 169 9.42 1.46 14.89
CA ARG A 169 8.71 2.30 15.86
C ARG A 169 7.45 2.84 15.19
N PHE A 170 6.36 2.76 15.90
CA PHE A 170 5.05 3.19 15.45
C PHE A 170 4.57 4.37 16.28
N LYS A 171 4.10 5.43 15.61
CA LYS A 171 3.60 6.62 16.29
C LYS A 171 2.58 7.35 15.42
N GLN A 172 1.47 7.77 16.02
CA GLN A 172 0.61 8.80 15.42
C GLN A 172 0.95 10.17 15.98
N THR A 173 1.20 11.11 15.07
CA THR A 173 1.70 12.46 15.39
C THR A 173 0.66 13.54 15.22
N ASP A 174 -0.55 13.22 14.78
CA ASP A 174 -1.56 14.21 14.39
C ASP A 174 -1.88 15.21 15.51
N ALA A 175 -2.10 14.71 16.72
CA ALA A 175 -2.36 15.58 17.87
C ALA A 175 -1.17 16.46 18.26
N ASP A 176 0.06 15.96 18.08
CA ASP A 176 1.30 16.69 18.41
C ASP A 176 1.54 17.88 17.44
N VAL A 177 1.11 17.76 16.19
CA VAL A 177 1.39 18.75 15.13
C VAL A 177 0.15 19.49 14.64
N ALA A 178 -0.93 19.46 15.40
CA ALA A 178 -2.21 20.06 15.06
C ALA A 178 -2.70 19.66 13.65
N SER A 179 -2.61 18.35 13.37
CA SER A 179 -3.13 17.71 12.16
C SER A 179 -4.33 16.82 12.50
N PHE A 180 -4.90 16.21 11.49
CA PHE A 180 -5.97 15.24 11.62
C PHE A 180 -5.68 14.05 10.71
N ASP A 181 -6.03 12.84 11.14
CA ASP A 181 -5.89 11.64 10.31
C ASP A 181 -6.75 11.78 9.05
N GLY A 182 -6.11 12.18 7.97
CA GLY A 182 -6.73 12.48 6.70
C GLY A 182 -6.94 11.25 5.84
N GLY A 183 -7.46 10.15 6.39
CA GLY A 183 -7.67 8.96 5.57
C GLY A 183 -8.32 7.82 6.33
N PHE A 184 -7.91 6.64 5.99
CA PHE A 184 -8.45 5.41 6.59
C PHE A 184 -7.75 5.01 7.89
N GLY A 185 -6.66 5.69 8.29
CA GLY A 185 -5.76 5.25 9.36
C GLY A 185 -6.47 4.98 10.68
N SER A 186 -7.20 5.97 11.23
CA SER A 186 -7.87 5.81 12.52
C SER A 186 -8.98 4.74 12.47
N ALA A 187 -9.78 4.74 11.41
CA ALA A 187 -10.91 3.84 11.28
C ALA A 187 -10.46 2.37 11.15
N TYR A 188 -9.46 2.09 10.31
CA TYR A 188 -8.95 0.72 10.14
C TYR A 188 -8.08 0.27 11.30
N LEU A 189 -7.27 1.16 11.89
CA LEU A 189 -6.52 0.82 13.09
C LEU A 189 -7.45 0.33 14.20
N ALA A 190 -8.58 1.02 14.42
CA ALA A 190 -9.56 0.62 15.43
C ALA A 190 -10.17 -0.77 15.18
N ARG A 191 -10.22 -1.22 13.93
CA ARG A 191 -10.65 -2.59 13.58
C ARG A 191 -9.56 -3.63 13.81
N GLN A 192 -8.31 -3.26 13.64
CA GLN A 192 -7.15 -4.15 13.83
C GLN A 192 -6.83 -4.35 15.32
N VAL A 193 -6.73 -3.26 16.07
CA VAL A 193 -6.27 -3.27 17.47
C VAL A 193 -7.38 -3.05 18.51
N GLY A 194 -8.60 -2.81 18.05
CA GLY A 194 -9.72 -2.42 18.89
C GLY A 194 -9.71 -0.94 19.27
N GLN A 195 -10.87 -0.44 19.71
CA GLN A 195 -11.12 0.99 19.98
C GLN A 195 -10.20 1.57 21.07
N LYS A 196 -9.84 0.79 22.09
CA LYS A 196 -9.06 1.30 23.21
C LYS A 196 -7.63 1.59 22.79
N PHE A 197 -6.94 0.65 22.16
CA PHE A 197 -5.59 0.86 21.66
C PHE A 197 -5.53 1.92 20.55
N ALA A 198 -6.47 1.91 19.60
CA ALA A 198 -6.49 2.93 18.58
C ALA A 198 -6.61 4.35 19.16
N ARG A 199 -7.50 4.57 20.13
CA ARG A 199 -7.67 5.86 20.81
C ARG A 199 -6.43 6.24 21.62
N GLU A 200 -5.80 5.29 22.29
CA GLU A 200 -4.55 5.52 23.01
C GLU A 200 -3.45 5.99 22.07
N ILE A 201 -3.26 5.30 20.94
CA ILE A 201 -2.25 5.63 19.92
C ILE A 201 -2.46 7.05 19.38
N PHE A 202 -3.69 7.41 19.01
CA PHE A 202 -3.99 8.71 18.43
C PHE A 202 -4.04 9.85 19.47
N PHE A 203 -4.61 9.60 20.65
CA PHE A 203 -4.80 10.68 21.62
C PHE A 203 -3.56 10.98 22.44
N LEU A 204 -2.73 9.97 22.74
CA LEU A 204 -1.53 10.16 23.54
C LEU A 204 -0.27 10.37 22.69
N GLY A 205 -0.29 10.01 21.38
CA GLY A 205 0.85 10.18 20.49
C GLY A 205 2.12 9.48 20.97
N ARG A 206 1.99 8.35 21.70
CA ARG A 206 3.12 7.59 22.23
C ARG A 206 3.83 6.79 21.13
N GLU A 207 5.08 6.42 21.42
CA GLU A 207 5.84 5.49 20.60
C GLU A 207 5.57 4.06 21.07
N TYR A 208 5.43 3.16 20.07
CA TYR A 208 5.25 1.74 20.30
C TYR A 208 6.35 0.97 19.57
N SER A 209 6.92 -0.03 20.24
CA SER A 209 7.89 -0.96 19.64
C SER A 209 7.23 -1.90 18.64
N ALA A 210 8.05 -2.66 17.91
CA ALA A 210 7.55 -3.72 17.03
C ALA A 210 6.76 -4.78 17.82
N GLU A 211 7.26 -5.14 19.01
CA GLU A 211 6.64 -6.11 19.90
C GLU A 211 5.29 -5.62 20.43
N ASP A 212 5.21 -4.35 20.87
CA ASP A 212 3.94 -3.74 21.31
C ASP A 212 2.91 -3.78 20.18
N ALA A 213 3.33 -3.38 18.98
CA ALA A 213 2.50 -3.35 17.78
C ALA A 213 1.99 -4.75 17.41
N HIS A 214 2.84 -5.77 17.56
CA HIS A 214 2.46 -7.16 17.33
C HIS A 214 1.47 -7.67 18.36
N GLN A 215 1.71 -7.39 19.64
CA GLN A 215 0.79 -7.76 20.73
C GLN A 215 -0.59 -7.12 20.59
N MET A 216 -0.65 -5.90 20.07
CA MET A 216 -1.92 -5.21 19.78
C MET A 216 -2.65 -5.75 18.55
N GLY A 217 -2.00 -6.56 17.70
CA GLY A 217 -2.55 -7.03 16.43
C GLY A 217 -2.38 -6.06 15.27
N MET A 218 -1.54 -5.05 15.40
CA MET A 218 -1.25 -4.05 14.37
C MET A 218 -0.24 -4.56 13.33
N VAL A 219 0.63 -5.51 13.70
CA VAL A 219 1.71 -6.07 12.89
C VAL A 219 1.61 -7.60 12.88
N ASN A 220 1.77 -8.21 11.70
CA ASN A 220 1.65 -9.66 11.51
C ASN A 220 2.85 -10.42 12.06
N ALA A 221 4.08 -9.89 11.88
CA ALA A 221 5.29 -10.50 12.40
C ALA A 221 6.38 -9.49 12.69
N VAL A 222 7.18 -9.81 13.71
CA VAL A 222 8.40 -9.09 14.09
C VAL A 222 9.60 -9.96 13.69
N VAL A 223 10.50 -9.38 12.90
CA VAL A 223 11.58 -10.10 12.23
C VAL A 223 12.92 -9.41 12.55
N PRO A 224 14.02 -10.16 12.76
CA PRO A 224 15.35 -9.56 12.85
C PRO A 224 15.59 -8.64 11.65
N HIS A 225 16.17 -7.46 11.89
CA HIS A 225 16.31 -6.43 10.85
C HIS A 225 17.01 -6.95 9.58
N ALA A 226 18.09 -7.70 9.74
CA ALA A 226 18.86 -8.25 8.64
C ALA A 226 18.07 -9.25 7.76
N GLU A 227 16.99 -9.85 8.31
CA GLU A 227 16.18 -10.84 7.63
C GLU A 227 14.87 -10.24 7.07
N LEU A 228 14.60 -8.97 7.34
CA LEU A 228 13.30 -8.34 7.13
C LEU A 228 12.84 -8.40 5.66
N GLU A 229 13.67 -7.93 4.72
CA GLU A 229 13.31 -7.94 3.29
C GLU A 229 13.30 -9.36 2.71
N ALA A 230 14.19 -10.24 3.15
CA ALA A 230 14.21 -11.65 2.73
C ALA A 230 12.92 -12.38 3.18
N THR A 231 12.48 -12.15 4.42
CA THR A 231 11.21 -12.70 4.94
C THR A 231 10.01 -12.15 4.17
N ALA A 232 9.98 -10.85 3.87
CA ALA A 232 8.92 -10.24 3.08
C ALA A 232 8.84 -10.84 1.67
N LEU A 233 9.99 -11.07 1.03
CA LEU A 233 10.06 -11.71 -0.28
C LEU A 233 9.59 -13.17 -0.23
N GLN A 234 9.91 -13.90 0.84
CA GLN A 234 9.40 -15.25 1.06
C GLN A 234 7.88 -15.27 1.21
N TRP A 235 7.30 -14.36 1.99
CA TRP A 235 5.83 -14.22 2.11
C TRP A 235 5.18 -13.89 0.78
N ALA A 236 5.78 -12.98 0.01
CA ALA A 236 5.29 -12.65 -1.33
C ALA A 236 5.32 -13.87 -2.27
N LYS A 237 6.33 -14.73 -2.18
CA LYS A 237 6.42 -15.98 -2.93
C LYS A 237 5.29 -16.95 -2.52
N GLU A 238 4.99 -17.07 -1.24
CA GLU A 238 3.89 -17.89 -0.74
C GLU A 238 2.53 -17.39 -1.25
N ILE A 239 2.31 -16.07 -1.23
CA ILE A 239 1.12 -15.42 -1.78
C ILE A 239 0.99 -15.72 -3.27
N ASN A 240 2.04 -15.50 -4.04
CA ASN A 240 2.06 -15.73 -5.49
C ASN A 240 1.91 -17.21 -5.86
N GLY A 241 2.15 -18.13 -4.93
CA GLY A 241 1.87 -19.57 -5.07
C GLY A 241 0.39 -19.94 -4.87
N LYS A 242 -0.49 -18.99 -4.57
CA LYS A 242 -1.93 -19.21 -4.39
C LYS A 242 -2.71 -18.74 -5.61
N SER A 243 -3.98 -19.15 -5.71
CA SER A 243 -4.87 -18.74 -6.79
C SER A 243 -5.01 -17.21 -6.87
N PRO A 244 -4.66 -16.57 -8.00
CA PRO A 244 -4.80 -15.13 -8.16
C PRO A 244 -6.24 -14.63 -8.00
N THR A 245 -7.21 -15.39 -8.50
CA THR A 245 -8.64 -15.06 -8.36
C THR A 245 -9.09 -15.14 -6.91
N ALA A 246 -8.72 -16.22 -6.20
CA ALA A 246 -9.09 -16.37 -4.78
C ALA A 246 -8.47 -15.26 -3.91
N GLN A 247 -7.20 -14.92 -4.10
CA GLN A 247 -6.53 -13.84 -3.37
C GLN A 247 -7.25 -12.50 -3.57
N ARG A 248 -7.58 -12.16 -4.81
CA ARG A 248 -8.29 -10.93 -5.16
C ARG A 248 -9.69 -10.88 -4.54
N MET A 249 -10.45 -11.96 -4.66
CA MET A 249 -11.80 -12.03 -4.10
C MET A 249 -11.80 -11.98 -2.57
N LEU A 250 -10.83 -12.63 -1.91
CA LEU A 250 -10.67 -12.57 -0.46
C LEU A 250 -10.36 -11.15 0.00
N LYS A 251 -9.42 -10.45 -0.65
CA LYS A 251 -9.12 -9.05 -0.33
C LYS A 251 -10.37 -8.17 -0.43
N PHE A 252 -11.12 -8.27 -1.52
CA PHE A 252 -12.34 -7.48 -1.70
C PHE A 252 -13.44 -7.87 -0.70
N SER A 253 -13.54 -9.14 -0.33
CA SER A 253 -14.48 -9.61 0.70
C SER A 253 -14.15 -9.05 2.08
N PHE A 254 -12.88 -9.03 2.50
CA PHE A 254 -12.46 -8.39 3.75
C PHE A 254 -12.77 -6.89 3.77
N ASN A 255 -12.61 -6.22 2.65
CA ASN A 255 -12.80 -4.78 2.54
C ASN A 255 -14.27 -4.37 2.43
N LEU A 256 -15.13 -5.24 1.90
CA LEU A 256 -16.51 -4.92 1.54
C LEU A 256 -17.32 -4.27 2.66
N ILE A 257 -17.27 -4.83 3.86
CA ILE A 257 -18.07 -4.37 5.01
C ILE A 257 -17.59 -2.98 5.47
N ASP A 258 -16.27 -2.79 5.52
CA ASP A 258 -15.67 -1.56 6.03
C ASP A 258 -15.78 -0.39 5.03
N ASP A 259 -15.75 -0.71 3.75
CA ASP A 259 -15.72 0.29 2.67
C ASP A 259 -17.14 0.65 2.15
N GLY A 260 -18.16 0.02 2.68
CA GLY A 260 -19.57 0.33 2.39
C GLY A 260 -19.89 0.22 0.89
N LEU A 261 -20.59 1.21 0.33
CA LEU A 261 -20.99 1.19 -1.09
C LEU A 261 -19.80 1.19 -2.06
N VAL A 262 -18.68 1.77 -1.68
CA VAL A 262 -17.45 1.71 -2.53
C VAL A 262 -16.90 0.29 -2.54
N GLY A 263 -16.85 -0.37 -1.40
CA GLY A 263 -16.47 -1.79 -1.30
C GLY A 263 -17.42 -2.68 -2.10
N GLN A 264 -18.73 -2.43 -2.00
CA GLN A 264 -19.73 -3.13 -2.79
C GLN A 264 -19.51 -2.97 -4.31
N GLN A 265 -19.20 -1.76 -4.77
CA GLN A 265 -18.92 -1.52 -6.19
C GLN A 265 -17.69 -2.28 -6.68
N VAL A 266 -16.60 -2.28 -5.91
CA VAL A 266 -15.36 -3.00 -6.24
C VAL A 266 -15.62 -4.51 -6.31
N PHE A 267 -16.31 -5.06 -5.31
CA PHE A 267 -16.68 -6.48 -5.27
C PHE A 267 -17.61 -6.84 -6.45
N ALA A 268 -18.64 -6.05 -6.70
CA ALA A 268 -19.60 -6.28 -7.78
C ALA A 268 -18.92 -6.25 -9.17
N GLY A 269 -17.97 -5.35 -9.40
CA GLY A 269 -17.19 -5.30 -10.63
C GLY A 269 -16.43 -6.60 -10.90
N GLU A 270 -15.81 -7.17 -9.87
CA GLU A 270 -15.12 -8.46 -10.01
C GLU A 270 -16.10 -9.63 -10.15
N ALA A 271 -17.20 -9.64 -9.40
CA ALA A 271 -18.23 -10.66 -9.54
C ALA A 271 -18.85 -10.65 -10.95
N THR A 272 -19.13 -9.46 -11.51
CA THR A 272 -19.61 -9.31 -12.90
C THR A 272 -18.61 -9.89 -13.90
N ARG A 273 -17.30 -9.60 -13.73
CA ARG A 273 -16.27 -10.16 -14.59
C ARG A 273 -16.25 -11.69 -14.56
N LEU A 274 -16.41 -12.29 -13.37
CA LEU A 274 -16.48 -13.75 -13.22
C LEU A 274 -17.78 -14.32 -13.82
N ALA A 275 -18.91 -13.62 -13.64
CA ALA A 275 -20.18 -14.03 -14.24
C ALA A 275 -20.12 -14.09 -15.77
N TYR A 276 -19.44 -13.14 -16.44
CA TYR A 276 -19.26 -13.18 -17.89
C TYR A 276 -18.47 -14.38 -18.42
N MET A 277 -17.83 -15.14 -17.56
CA MET A 277 -17.08 -16.35 -17.92
C MET A 277 -17.94 -17.62 -17.85
N THR A 278 -19.22 -17.50 -17.54
CA THR A 278 -20.16 -18.63 -17.43
C THR A 278 -20.91 -18.88 -18.76
N ASP A 279 -21.34 -20.12 -18.96
CA ASP A 279 -22.18 -20.49 -20.11
C ASP A 279 -23.53 -19.79 -20.09
N GLU A 280 -24.08 -19.49 -18.90
CA GLU A 280 -25.29 -18.69 -18.74
C GLU A 280 -25.15 -17.28 -19.34
N ALA A 281 -24.00 -16.61 -19.10
CA ALA A 281 -23.75 -15.31 -19.68
C ALA A 281 -23.58 -15.37 -21.21
N GLU A 282 -23.04 -16.46 -21.73
CA GLU A 282 -22.94 -16.71 -23.17
C GLU A 282 -24.34 -16.89 -23.79
N GLU A 283 -25.20 -17.69 -23.18
CA GLU A 283 -26.60 -17.86 -23.62
C GLU A 283 -27.36 -16.53 -23.58
N GLY A 284 -27.23 -15.76 -22.49
CA GLY A 284 -27.86 -14.45 -22.37
C GLY A 284 -27.44 -13.48 -23.45
N ARG A 285 -26.15 -13.44 -23.79
CA ARG A 285 -25.64 -12.63 -24.91
C ARG A 285 -26.15 -13.11 -26.27
N ASN A 286 -26.05 -14.41 -26.52
CA ASN A 286 -26.40 -14.98 -27.83
C ASN A 286 -27.89 -14.85 -28.12
N SER A 287 -28.77 -15.15 -27.14
CA SER A 287 -30.21 -15.01 -27.28
C SER A 287 -30.61 -13.55 -27.60
N PHE A 288 -29.96 -12.57 -26.94
CA PHE A 288 -30.18 -11.15 -27.23
C PHE A 288 -29.79 -10.76 -28.67
N LEU A 289 -28.61 -11.22 -29.12
CA LEU A 289 -28.11 -10.92 -30.48
C LEU A 289 -28.96 -11.61 -31.58
N GLU A 290 -29.41 -12.84 -31.30
CA GLU A 290 -30.24 -13.65 -32.19
C GLU A 290 -31.74 -13.26 -32.14
N LYS A 291 -32.14 -12.38 -31.23
CA LYS A 291 -33.52 -11.91 -31.02
C LYS A 291 -34.47 -13.06 -30.76
N ARG A 292 -34.06 -14.04 -29.96
CA ARG A 292 -34.83 -15.15 -29.46
C ARG A 292 -34.94 -15.13 -27.94
N ASP A 293 -35.86 -15.87 -27.37
CA ASP A 293 -35.92 -16.09 -25.94
C ASP A 293 -34.74 -16.93 -25.47
N PRO A 294 -34.16 -16.61 -24.30
CA PRO A 294 -33.04 -17.40 -23.72
C PRO A 294 -33.55 -18.73 -23.17
N ASN A 295 -32.75 -19.77 -23.31
CA ASN A 295 -33.01 -21.09 -22.79
C ASN A 295 -32.44 -21.28 -21.39
N TRP A 296 -33.08 -20.71 -20.39
CA TRP A 296 -32.64 -20.86 -18.98
C TRP A 296 -32.85 -22.24 -18.40
N ASP A 297 -33.68 -23.06 -18.98
CA ASP A 297 -33.94 -24.46 -18.53
C ASP A 297 -32.72 -25.37 -18.73
N ALA A 298 -31.76 -24.95 -19.56
CA ALA A 298 -30.51 -25.66 -19.73
C ALA A 298 -29.55 -25.55 -18.52
N PHE A 299 -29.82 -24.63 -17.58
CA PHE A 299 -28.96 -24.32 -16.45
C PHE A 299 -29.63 -24.69 -15.11
N PRO A 300 -28.93 -25.44 -14.22
CA PRO A 300 -29.50 -25.82 -12.94
C PRO A 300 -29.55 -24.65 -11.95
N TRP A 301 -30.64 -24.55 -11.20
CA TRP A 301 -30.70 -23.70 -10.02
C TRP A 301 -29.89 -24.33 -8.89
N LEU A 302 -28.69 -23.75 -8.61
CA LEU A 302 -27.82 -24.19 -7.53
C LEU A 302 -28.10 -23.38 -6.24
N TYR A 303 -27.95 -24.02 -5.08
CA TYR A 303 -28.11 -23.43 -3.73
C TYR A 303 -27.01 -23.89 -2.78
#